data_a468968d29997851c2d1399be1d00641
#
_entry.id   a468968d29997851c2d1399be1d00641
#
_cell.length_a   1.000
_cell.length_b   1.000
_cell.length_c   1.000
_cell.angle_alpha   90.00
_cell.angle_beta   90.00
_cell.angle_gamma   90.00
#
_symmetry.space_group_name_H-M   'P 1'
#
loop_
_entity.id
_entity.type
_entity.pdbx_description
1 polymer ?
#
loop_
_entity_poly.entity_id
_entity_poly.type
_entity_poly.pdbx_seq_one_letter_code
_entity_poly.pdbx_strand_id
1 'polypeptide(L)'
;MMATAPFSRTLIDLVREQAARAPDACALVCLQGRFSYSDLAERAARVAGAMHRSGVRRGDYVGLLLSNRVEWLDACLGAGALGAVTVPLSTWSTRSELAVLLQDAGLALLVSSAGFGGRDFEADLVALQGTLNMPSPDRIWLLDCPADRTATVFARYDDVVASADPLPALPPGEGPCAGDDALVLYTSGSTSAPKAVPLRQFAIIENGFNIGERQGLTSQDRVLLASPLFWAFGGANALPATFSHGATLVLMEKFDAALALTTIEA
;
A
#
# COMPACT_ATOMS: atom_id res chain seq x y z
N MET A 1 25.19 -14.87 3.79
CA MET A 1 24.59 -15.67 2.70
C MET A 1 23.93 -14.65 1.79
N MET A 2 24.37 -14.53 0.52
CA MET A 2 23.73 -13.59 -0.42
C MET A 2 22.26 -13.96 -0.58
N ALA A 3 21.37 -12.96 -0.54
CA ALA A 3 19.95 -13.17 -0.79
C ALA A 3 19.75 -13.70 -2.22
N THR A 4 18.85 -14.66 -2.40
CA THR A 4 18.53 -15.20 -3.73
C THR A 4 17.72 -14.16 -4.50
N ALA A 5 18.13 -13.82 -5.71
CA ALA A 5 17.45 -12.84 -6.55
C ALA A 5 15.96 -13.19 -6.76
N PRO A 6 15.04 -12.30 -6.40
CA PRO A 6 13.60 -12.62 -6.33
C PRO A 6 12.79 -12.31 -7.60
N PHE A 7 13.39 -12.32 -8.77
CA PHE A 7 12.85 -11.70 -10.00
C PHE A 7 11.60 -12.35 -10.60
N SER A 8 11.22 -13.55 -10.20
CA SER A 8 10.00 -14.21 -10.68
C SER A 8 8.86 -14.18 -9.67
N ARG A 9 8.93 -13.28 -8.68
CA ARG A 9 8.00 -13.19 -7.55
C ARG A 9 7.14 -11.94 -7.62
N THR A 10 6.09 -11.91 -6.80
CA THR A 10 5.30 -10.71 -6.51
C THR A 10 5.68 -10.14 -5.15
N LEU A 11 5.30 -8.92 -4.87
CA LEU A 11 5.60 -8.27 -3.57
C LEU A 11 5.01 -9.06 -2.39
N ILE A 12 3.80 -9.63 -2.55
CA ILE A 12 3.20 -10.47 -1.51
C ILE A 12 3.96 -11.80 -1.32
N ASP A 13 4.58 -12.35 -2.40
CA ASP A 13 5.37 -13.57 -2.27
C ASP A 13 6.63 -13.33 -1.42
N LEU A 14 7.27 -12.16 -1.53
CA LEU A 14 8.40 -11.80 -0.66
C LEU A 14 7.99 -11.83 0.82
N VAL A 15 6.84 -11.25 1.16
CA VAL A 15 6.33 -11.23 2.53
C VAL A 15 6.03 -12.66 3.01
N ARG A 16 5.35 -13.47 2.19
CA ARG A 16 5.03 -14.86 2.52
C ARG A 16 6.26 -15.75 2.69
N GLU A 17 7.28 -15.56 1.85
CA GLU A 17 8.55 -16.29 1.97
C GLU A 17 9.30 -15.92 3.25
N GLN A 18 9.34 -14.65 3.61
CA GLN A 18 9.94 -14.22 4.87
C GLN A 18 9.14 -14.72 6.07
N ALA A 19 7.80 -14.68 6.01
CA ALA A 19 6.92 -15.24 7.03
C ALA A 19 7.15 -16.75 7.23
N ALA A 20 7.34 -17.50 6.13
CA ALA A 20 7.64 -18.93 6.19
C ALA A 20 9.05 -19.23 6.74
N ARG A 21 10.02 -18.36 6.48
CA ARG A 21 11.42 -18.54 6.90
C ARG A 21 11.67 -18.09 8.35
N ALA A 22 11.09 -16.98 8.77
CA ALA A 22 11.26 -16.35 10.06
C ALA A 22 9.97 -15.61 10.47
N PRO A 23 8.93 -16.36 10.92
CA PRO A 23 7.58 -15.82 11.14
C PRO A 23 7.56 -14.62 12.10
N ASP A 24 8.34 -14.68 13.15
CA ASP A 24 8.40 -13.66 14.22
C ASP A 24 9.39 -12.52 13.91
N ALA A 25 10.12 -12.58 12.76
CA ALA A 25 11.00 -11.49 12.38
C ALA A 25 10.20 -10.21 12.12
N CYS A 26 10.66 -9.10 12.72
CA CYS A 26 10.00 -7.82 12.58
C CYS A 26 10.11 -7.33 11.12
N ALA A 27 8.98 -7.13 10.47
CA ALA A 27 8.90 -6.61 9.11
C ALA A 27 8.65 -5.10 9.08
N LEU A 28 7.85 -4.59 10.04
CA LEU A 28 7.41 -3.21 10.08
C LEU A 28 7.39 -2.66 11.50
N VAL A 29 7.88 -1.44 11.65
CA VAL A 29 7.66 -0.59 12.83
C VAL A 29 7.03 0.71 12.35
N CYS A 30 5.91 1.12 12.94
CA CYS A 30 5.22 2.37 12.62
C CYS A 30 4.46 2.89 13.85
N LEU A 31 3.73 3.99 13.70
CA LEU A 31 2.95 4.58 14.80
C LEU A 31 1.94 3.60 15.38
N GLN A 32 1.34 2.73 14.55
CA GLN A 32 0.35 1.74 14.95
C GLN A 32 0.94 0.53 15.69
N GLY A 33 2.25 0.36 15.69
CA GLY A 33 2.93 -0.72 16.40
C GLY A 33 4.08 -1.38 15.65
N ARG A 34 4.38 -2.61 16.07
CA ARG A 34 5.38 -3.50 15.48
C ARG A 34 4.68 -4.71 14.90
N PHE A 35 5.05 -5.08 13.69
CA PHE A 35 4.43 -6.19 12.96
C PHE A 35 5.51 -7.11 12.42
N SER A 36 5.34 -8.41 12.63
CA SER A 36 6.18 -9.45 12.03
C SER A 36 5.82 -9.65 10.55
N TYR A 37 6.63 -10.43 9.83
CA TYR A 37 6.30 -10.85 8.48
C TYR A 37 5.03 -11.71 8.45
N SER A 38 4.80 -12.55 9.47
CA SER A 38 3.55 -13.30 9.63
C SER A 38 2.34 -12.38 9.82
N ASP A 39 2.45 -11.38 10.69
CA ASP A 39 1.36 -10.41 10.89
C ASP A 39 0.99 -9.71 9.57
N LEU A 40 1.99 -9.26 8.79
CA LEU A 40 1.74 -8.62 7.50
C LEU A 40 1.08 -9.57 6.49
N ALA A 41 1.51 -10.84 6.44
CA ALA A 41 0.92 -11.83 5.56
C ALA A 41 -0.54 -12.12 5.91
N GLU A 42 -0.86 -12.27 7.20
CA GLU A 42 -2.21 -12.51 7.69
C GLU A 42 -3.13 -11.32 7.46
N ARG A 43 -2.66 -10.11 7.78
CA ARG A 43 -3.38 -8.85 7.54
C ARG A 43 -3.67 -8.66 6.06
N ALA A 44 -2.68 -8.86 5.20
CA ALA A 44 -2.83 -8.79 3.75
C ALA A 44 -3.86 -9.82 3.22
N ALA A 45 -3.84 -11.06 3.74
CA ALA A 45 -4.80 -12.09 3.34
C ALA A 45 -6.23 -11.71 3.73
N ARG A 46 -6.44 -11.10 4.90
CA ARG A 46 -7.77 -10.64 5.35
C ARG A 46 -8.27 -9.48 4.51
N VAL A 47 -7.43 -8.48 4.24
CA VAL A 47 -7.78 -7.34 3.37
C VAL A 47 -8.05 -7.83 1.94
N ALA A 48 -7.27 -8.77 1.42
CA ALA A 48 -7.51 -9.39 0.13
C ALA A 48 -8.88 -10.10 0.07
N GLY A 49 -9.26 -10.83 1.14
CA GLY A 49 -10.58 -11.44 1.27
C GLY A 49 -11.71 -10.42 1.23
N ALA A 50 -11.55 -9.31 1.95
CA ALA A 50 -12.50 -8.19 1.94
C ALA A 50 -12.62 -7.56 0.54
N MET A 51 -11.51 -7.30 -0.12
CA MET A 51 -11.47 -6.74 -1.49
C MET A 51 -12.11 -7.70 -2.50
N HIS A 52 -11.79 -8.99 -2.41
CA HIS A 52 -12.38 -10.02 -3.28
C HIS A 52 -13.91 -10.09 -3.12
N ARG A 53 -14.40 -10.04 -1.88
CA ARG A 53 -15.85 -10.01 -1.58
C ARG A 53 -16.52 -8.74 -2.11
N SER A 54 -15.83 -7.61 -2.11
CA SER A 54 -16.29 -6.35 -2.71
C SER A 54 -16.16 -6.31 -4.24
N GLY A 55 -15.76 -7.42 -4.87
CA GLY A 55 -15.72 -7.57 -6.31
C GLY A 55 -14.42 -7.17 -6.97
N VAL A 56 -13.34 -6.87 -6.22
CA VAL A 56 -12.00 -6.61 -6.79
C VAL A 56 -11.44 -7.91 -7.39
N ARG A 57 -10.89 -7.80 -8.58
CA ARG A 57 -10.31 -8.91 -9.34
C ARG A 57 -8.92 -8.55 -9.86
N ARG A 58 -8.21 -9.53 -10.42
CA ARG A 58 -6.92 -9.35 -11.08
C ARG A 58 -7.02 -8.28 -12.18
N GLY A 59 -6.07 -7.35 -12.19
CA GLY A 59 -6.02 -6.24 -13.12
C GLY A 59 -6.84 -5.01 -12.73
N ASP A 60 -7.72 -5.10 -11.72
CA ASP A 60 -8.45 -3.95 -11.20
C ASP A 60 -7.52 -2.96 -10.48
N TYR A 61 -7.88 -1.69 -10.52
CA TYR A 61 -7.14 -0.62 -9.84
C TYR A 61 -7.72 -0.34 -8.45
N VAL A 62 -6.84 -0.36 -7.43
CA VAL A 62 -7.17 -0.05 -6.03
C VAL A 62 -6.44 1.22 -5.61
N GLY A 63 -7.17 2.29 -5.37
CA GLY A 63 -6.64 3.57 -4.93
C GLY A 63 -6.27 3.56 -3.45
N LEU A 64 -5.13 4.16 -3.08
CA LEU A 64 -4.72 4.35 -1.69
C LEU A 64 -4.45 5.83 -1.41
N LEU A 65 -5.34 6.50 -0.70
CA LEU A 65 -5.17 7.87 -0.20
C LEU A 65 -4.82 7.84 1.29
N LEU A 66 -3.62 7.37 1.58
CA LEU A 66 -3.15 7.07 2.94
C LEU A 66 -1.74 7.63 3.18
N SER A 67 -1.47 8.02 4.43
CA SER A 67 -0.13 8.32 4.92
C SER A 67 0.72 7.04 5.08
N ASN A 68 1.95 7.17 5.59
CA ASN A 68 2.82 6.06 5.94
C ASN A 68 2.30 5.33 7.18
N ARG A 69 1.52 4.27 6.98
CA ARG A 69 0.86 3.49 8.03
C ARG A 69 0.73 2.02 7.65
N VAL A 70 0.46 1.16 8.62
CA VAL A 70 0.35 -0.29 8.37
C VAL A 70 -0.76 -0.60 7.37
N GLU A 71 -1.90 0.10 7.41
CA GLU A 71 -3.03 -0.15 6.53
C GLU A 71 -2.72 0.19 5.06
N TRP A 72 -1.73 1.05 4.79
CA TRP A 72 -1.20 1.24 3.44
C TRP A 72 -0.57 -0.06 2.91
N LEU A 73 0.25 -0.74 3.76
CA LEU A 73 0.85 -2.03 3.39
C LEU A 73 -0.21 -3.12 3.28
N ASP A 74 -1.15 -3.19 4.23
CA ASP A 74 -2.24 -4.16 4.21
C ASP A 74 -3.03 -4.09 2.90
N ALA A 75 -3.39 -2.88 2.48
CA ALA A 75 -4.17 -2.67 1.26
C ALA A 75 -3.32 -2.92 -0.01
N CYS A 76 -2.06 -2.49 -0.03
CA CYS A 76 -1.15 -2.73 -1.15
C CYS A 76 -0.86 -4.23 -1.34
N LEU A 77 -0.51 -4.92 -0.25
CA LEU A 77 -0.23 -6.36 -0.27
C LEU A 77 -1.51 -7.17 -0.52
N GLY A 78 -2.65 -6.73 0.02
CA GLY A 78 -3.96 -7.33 -0.19
C GLY A 78 -4.41 -7.24 -1.65
N ALA A 79 -4.29 -6.07 -2.27
CA ALA A 79 -4.54 -5.88 -3.70
C ALA A 79 -3.58 -6.76 -4.53
N GLY A 80 -2.29 -6.74 -4.19
CA GLY A 80 -1.27 -7.58 -4.83
C GLY A 80 -1.56 -9.08 -4.73
N ALA A 81 -2.15 -9.56 -3.62
CA ALA A 81 -2.54 -10.96 -3.46
C ALA A 81 -3.67 -11.39 -4.41
N LEU A 82 -4.48 -10.45 -4.89
CA LEU A 82 -5.51 -10.67 -5.91
C LEU A 82 -4.98 -10.47 -7.33
N GLY A 83 -3.75 -9.98 -7.52
CA GLY A 83 -3.26 -9.51 -8.81
C GLY A 83 -3.89 -8.19 -9.24
N ALA A 84 -4.52 -7.46 -8.32
CA ALA A 84 -4.96 -6.10 -8.52
C ALA A 84 -3.79 -5.12 -8.42
N VAL A 85 -3.94 -3.94 -9.00
CA VAL A 85 -2.90 -2.94 -9.15
C VAL A 85 -3.13 -1.81 -8.16
N THR A 86 -2.14 -1.48 -7.34
CA THR A 86 -2.24 -0.37 -6.40
C THR A 86 -1.99 0.97 -7.10
N VAL A 87 -2.86 1.93 -6.85
CA VAL A 87 -2.73 3.32 -7.31
C VAL A 87 -2.54 4.23 -6.09
N PRO A 88 -1.29 4.48 -5.68
CA PRO A 88 -1.02 5.38 -4.56
C PRO A 88 -1.37 6.82 -4.94
N LEU A 89 -2.21 7.46 -4.13
CA LEU A 89 -2.61 8.85 -4.29
C LEU A 89 -1.89 9.72 -3.26
N SER A 90 -1.44 10.90 -3.69
CA SER A 90 -0.71 11.82 -2.82
C SER A 90 -1.65 12.44 -1.78
N THR A 91 -1.33 12.29 -0.50
CA THR A 91 -2.01 13.00 0.59
C THR A 91 -1.75 14.52 0.60
N TRP A 92 -0.86 15.00 -0.27
CA TRP A 92 -0.56 16.43 -0.44
C TRP A 92 -1.37 17.05 -1.57
N SER A 93 -2.07 16.24 -2.38
CA SER A 93 -2.90 16.73 -3.50
C SER A 93 -4.03 17.62 -2.98
N THR A 94 -4.26 18.73 -3.66
CA THR A 94 -5.47 19.54 -3.48
C THR A 94 -6.71 18.75 -3.94
N ARG A 95 -7.91 19.21 -3.59
CA ARG A 95 -9.15 18.58 -4.08
C ARG A 95 -9.21 18.54 -5.62
N SER A 96 -8.76 19.60 -6.28
CA SER A 96 -8.76 19.70 -7.75
C SER A 96 -7.77 18.71 -8.39
N GLU A 97 -6.58 18.56 -7.81
CA GLU A 97 -5.60 17.56 -8.27
C GLU A 97 -6.10 16.13 -8.01
N LEU A 98 -6.69 15.90 -6.83
CA LEU A 98 -7.29 14.60 -6.49
C LEU A 98 -8.42 14.25 -7.46
N ALA A 99 -9.26 15.23 -7.85
CA ALA A 99 -10.31 15.04 -8.85
C ALA A 99 -9.76 14.55 -10.19
N VAL A 100 -8.67 15.14 -10.68
CA VAL A 100 -8.03 14.71 -11.93
C VAL A 100 -7.52 13.27 -11.82
N LEU A 101 -6.84 12.92 -10.72
CA LEU A 101 -6.31 11.58 -10.50
C LEU A 101 -7.41 10.53 -10.40
N LEU A 102 -8.48 10.81 -9.64
CA LEU A 102 -9.61 9.88 -9.47
C LEU A 102 -10.37 9.67 -10.78
N GLN A 103 -10.54 10.72 -11.59
CA GLN A 103 -11.18 10.63 -12.89
C GLN A 103 -10.38 9.76 -13.87
N ASP A 104 -9.05 9.88 -13.87
CA ASP A 104 -8.16 9.15 -14.78
C ASP A 104 -7.93 7.70 -14.36
N ALA A 105 -7.85 7.45 -13.05
CA ALA A 105 -7.40 6.17 -12.51
C ALA A 105 -8.39 5.01 -12.72
N GLY A 106 -9.68 5.26 -12.90
CA GLY A 106 -10.68 4.20 -13.12
C GLY A 106 -10.72 3.16 -11.99
N LEU A 107 -10.72 3.62 -10.73
CA LEU A 107 -10.60 2.78 -9.55
C LEU A 107 -11.80 1.85 -9.37
N ALA A 108 -11.55 0.58 -9.10
CA ALA A 108 -12.57 -0.38 -8.65
C ALA A 108 -12.88 -0.24 -7.16
N LEU A 109 -11.90 0.22 -6.37
CA LEU A 109 -11.99 0.42 -4.93
C LEU A 109 -11.04 1.54 -4.50
N LEU A 110 -11.42 2.32 -3.48
CA LEU A 110 -10.56 3.33 -2.86
C LEU A 110 -10.48 3.08 -1.35
N VAL A 111 -9.26 3.05 -0.81
CA VAL A 111 -9.00 3.07 0.63
C VAL A 111 -8.43 4.43 0.99
N SER A 112 -9.05 5.13 1.93
CA SER A 112 -8.64 6.48 2.34
C SER A 112 -8.69 6.61 3.86
N SER A 113 -7.82 7.46 4.44
CA SER A 113 -8.11 8.00 5.77
C SER A 113 -9.20 9.08 5.67
N ALA A 114 -9.95 9.30 6.75
CA ALA A 114 -10.92 10.40 6.81
C ALA A 114 -10.22 11.76 6.69
N GLY A 115 -8.97 11.86 7.16
CA GLY A 115 -8.14 13.05 7.01
C GLY A 115 -6.69 12.80 7.37
N PHE A 116 -5.81 13.73 6.98
CA PHE A 116 -4.39 13.74 7.33
C PHE A 116 -3.77 15.13 7.15
N GLY A 117 -2.87 15.52 8.05
CA GLY A 117 -2.12 16.78 7.94
C GLY A 117 -2.99 18.04 7.91
N GLY A 118 -4.14 18.01 8.57
CA GLY A 118 -5.10 19.12 8.60
C GLY A 118 -6.07 19.14 7.41
N ARG A 119 -6.01 18.13 6.53
CA ARG A 119 -6.96 17.94 5.41
C ARG A 119 -8.09 17.01 5.83
N ASP A 120 -9.31 17.31 5.38
CA ASP A 120 -10.50 16.46 5.51
C ASP A 120 -10.76 15.78 4.16
N PHE A 121 -10.23 14.55 4.00
CA PHE A 121 -10.41 13.79 2.77
C PHE A 121 -11.83 13.26 2.61
N GLU A 122 -12.53 12.96 3.72
CA GLU A 122 -13.93 12.56 3.67
C GLU A 122 -14.78 13.65 3.02
N ALA A 123 -14.63 14.90 3.45
CA ALA A 123 -15.34 16.02 2.85
C ALA A 123 -14.96 16.25 1.38
N ASP A 124 -13.68 16.07 1.02
CA ASP A 124 -13.25 16.16 -0.37
C ASP A 124 -13.89 15.05 -1.23
N LEU A 125 -13.90 13.80 -0.75
CA LEU A 125 -14.48 12.67 -1.46
C LEU A 125 -16.01 12.79 -1.60
N VAL A 126 -16.71 13.24 -0.55
CA VAL A 126 -18.16 13.53 -0.62
C VAL A 126 -18.45 14.60 -1.67
N ALA A 127 -17.67 15.68 -1.72
CA ALA A 127 -17.85 16.74 -2.70
C ALA A 127 -17.61 16.29 -4.15
N LEU A 128 -16.79 15.25 -4.34
CA LEU A 128 -16.47 14.68 -5.67
C LEU A 128 -17.43 13.56 -6.10
N GLN A 129 -18.22 12.99 -5.17
CA GLN A 129 -19.22 11.97 -5.49
C GLN A 129 -20.27 12.50 -6.48
N GLY A 130 -20.59 11.68 -7.47
CA GLY A 130 -21.58 12.02 -8.49
C GLY A 130 -21.07 12.98 -9.58
N THR A 131 -19.87 13.56 -9.44
CA THR A 131 -19.28 14.44 -10.46
C THR A 131 -18.19 13.76 -11.28
N LEU A 132 -17.66 12.65 -10.77
CA LEU A 132 -16.55 11.91 -11.37
C LEU A 132 -16.90 10.43 -11.52
N ASN A 133 -16.12 9.73 -12.35
CA ASN A 133 -16.16 8.27 -12.43
C ASN A 133 -15.41 7.67 -11.23
N MET A 134 -16.06 7.66 -10.07
CA MET A 134 -15.52 7.16 -8.81
C MET A 134 -16.15 5.82 -8.44
N PRO A 135 -15.50 5.01 -7.58
CA PRO A 135 -16.15 3.86 -6.97
C PRO A 135 -17.43 4.25 -6.23
N SER A 136 -18.42 3.35 -6.21
CA SER A 136 -19.63 3.56 -5.40
C SER A 136 -19.28 3.73 -3.91
N PRO A 137 -20.10 4.39 -3.10
CA PRO A 137 -19.80 4.68 -1.70
C PRO A 137 -19.40 3.46 -0.86
N ASP A 138 -19.99 2.29 -1.11
CA ASP A 138 -19.67 1.02 -0.48
C ASP A 138 -18.28 0.45 -0.87
N ARG A 139 -17.69 0.97 -1.94
CA ARG A 139 -16.34 0.66 -2.42
C ARG A 139 -15.32 1.76 -2.12
N ILE A 140 -15.68 2.72 -1.28
CA ILE A 140 -14.77 3.68 -0.67
C ILE A 140 -14.69 3.33 0.81
N TRP A 141 -13.52 2.86 1.26
CA TRP A 141 -13.31 2.42 2.63
C TRP A 141 -12.54 3.49 3.39
N LEU A 142 -13.14 4.03 4.44
CA LEU A 142 -12.54 5.05 5.27
C LEU A 142 -11.97 4.50 6.57
N LEU A 143 -10.73 4.88 6.86
CA LEU A 143 -10.08 4.75 8.15
C LEU A 143 -10.26 6.03 8.99
N ASP A 144 -10.04 5.89 10.29
CA ASP A 144 -10.03 7.01 11.25
C ASP A 144 -11.34 7.81 11.29
N CYS A 145 -12.46 7.16 10.94
CA CYS A 145 -13.77 7.80 11.08
C CYS A 145 -14.05 8.07 12.55
N PRO A 146 -14.30 9.33 12.95
CA PRO A 146 -14.69 9.64 14.33
C PRO A 146 -15.91 8.82 14.76
N ALA A 147 -15.87 8.27 15.98
CA ALA A 147 -16.94 7.40 16.49
C ALA A 147 -18.29 8.11 16.62
N ASP A 148 -18.27 9.44 16.77
CA ASP A 148 -19.44 10.32 16.85
C ASP A 148 -20.04 10.69 15.47
N ARG A 149 -19.27 10.48 14.38
CA ARG A 149 -19.79 10.60 13.01
C ARG A 149 -20.55 9.33 12.62
N THR A 150 -21.81 9.24 13.07
CA THR A 150 -22.72 8.12 12.74
C THR A 150 -23.18 8.12 11.28
N ALA A 151 -22.78 9.08 10.47
CA ALA A 151 -23.31 9.35 9.14
C ALA A 151 -22.25 9.52 8.04
N THR A 152 -21.19 8.68 8.03
CA THR A 152 -20.42 8.58 6.80
C THR A 152 -21.22 7.82 5.74
N VAL A 153 -21.20 8.31 4.48
CA VAL A 153 -21.80 7.61 3.34
C VAL A 153 -20.91 6.47 2.83
N PHE A 154 -19.68 6.40 3.31
CA PHE A 154 -18.66 5.43 2.90
C PHE A 154 -18.60 4.24 3.86
N ALA A 155 -18.05 3.13 3.40
CA ALA A 155 -17.83 1.96 4.24
C ALA A 155 -16.68 2.22 5.24
N ARG A 156 -16.81 1.74 6.47
CA ARG A 156 -15.71 1.81 7.45
C ARG A 156 -14.73 0.68 7.18
N TYR A 157 -13.46 1.01 7.00
CA TYR A 157 -12.40 0.04 6.72
C TYR A 157 -12.36 -1.09 7.75
N ASP A 158 -12.37 -0.73 9.03
CA ASP A 158 -12.27 -1.70 10.12
C ASP A 158 -13.44 -2.70 10.11
N ASP A 159 -14.67 -2.23 9.87
CA ASP A 159 -15.86 -3.09 9.83
C ASP A 159 -15.82 -4.05 8.63
N VAL A 160 -15.41 -3.54 7.46
CA VAL A 160 -15.31 -4.34 6.24
C VAL A 160 -14.24 -5.42 6.38
N VAL A 161 -13.08 -5.08 6.93
CA VAL A 161 -11.95 -6.00 7.11
C VAL A 161 -12.23 -7.00 8.23
N ALA A 162 -12.79 -6.56 9.36
CA ALA A 162 -13.12 -7.43 10.49
C ALA A 162 -14.18 -8.48 10.14
N SER A 163 -15.10 -8.14 9.23
CA SER A 163 -16.15 -9.07 8.76
C SER A 163 -15.69 -10.02 7.65
N ALA A 164 -14.43 -9.92 7.19
CA ALA A 164 -13.93 -10.72 6.10
C ALA A 164 -13.14 -11.93 6.57
N ASP A 165 -13.36 -13.06 5.90
CA ASP A 165 -12.45 -14.18 5.97
C ASP A 165 -11.19 -13.90 5.14
N PRO A 166 -10.02 -14.44 5.53
CA PRO A 166 -8.83 -14.36 4.70
C PRO A 166 -9.08 -14.90 3.29
N LEU A 167 -8.41 -14.32 2.30
CA LEU A 167 -8.51 -14.78 0.90
C LEU A 167 -8.20 -16.28 0.81
N PRO A 168 -9.12 -17.10 0.29
CA PRO A 168 -8.84 -18.52 0.04
C PRO A 168 -7.79 -18.67 -1.08
N ALA A 169 -7.24 -19.88 -1.20
CA ALA A 169 -6.36 -20.18 -2.32
C ALA A 169 -7.10 -19.94 -3.66
N LEU A 170 -6.51 -19.12 -4.51
CA LEU A 170 -7.07 -18.83 -5.82
C LEU A 170 -6.82 -20.02 -6.79
N PRO A 171 -7.73 -20.27 -7.73
CA PRO A 171 -7.50 -21.25 -8.78
C PRO A 171 -6.20 -20.97 -9.56
N PRO A 172 -5.56 -22.01 -10.14
CA PRO A 172 -4.39 -21.82 -10.97
C PRO A 172 -4.65 -20.82 -12.12
N GLY A 173 -3.78 -19.82 -12.24
CA GLY A 173 -3.89 -18.76 -13.24
C GLY A 173 -4.73 -17.53 -12.84
N GLU A 174 -5.48 -17.58 -11.75
CA GLU A 174 -6.25 -16.45 -11.22
C GLU A 174 -5.48 -15.60 -10.21
N GLY A 175 -4.41 -16.15 -9.63
CA GLY A 175 -3.53 -15.41 -8.70
C GLY A 175 -2.58 -14.43 -9.41
N PRO A 176 -1.88 -13.62 -8.62
CA PRO A 176 -0.89 -12.67 -9.13
C PRO A 176 0.29 -13.37 -9.79
N CYS A 177 0.91 -12.72 -10.76
CA CYS A 177 2.17 -13.18 -11.34
C CYS A 177 3.20 -12.05 -11.48
N ALA A 178 4.46 -12.42 -11.65
CA ALA A 178 5.58 -11.47 -11.76
C ALA A 178 5.42 -10.47 -12.92
N GLY A 179 4.69 -10.83 -13.96
CA GLY A 179 4.44 -9.96 -15.11
C GLY A 179 3.29 -8.96 -14.95
N ASP A 180 2.50 -9.07 -13.86
CA ASP A 180 1.41 -8.13 -13.59
C ASP A 180 1.95 -6.76 -13.16
N ASP A 181 1.16 -5.72 -13.37
CA ASP A 181 1.44 -4.42 -12.80
C ASP A 181 1.23 -4.48 -11.27
N ALA A 182 2.17 -3.91 -10.53
CA ALA A 182 2.11 -3.82 -9.06
C ALA A 182 1.54 -2.48 -8.61
N LEU A 183 2.09 -1.41 -9.18
CA LEU A 183 1.79 -0.02 -8.85
C LEU A 183 1.56 0.79 -10.12
N VAL A 184 0.67 1.78 -10.04
CA VAL A 184 0.62 2.88 -11.02
C VAL A 184 0.95 4.17 -10.30
N LEU A 185 2.08 4.78 -10.65
CA LEU A 185 2.51 6.06 -10.08
C LEU A 185 2.19 7.20 -11.03
N TYR A 186 1.64 8.28 -10.49
CA TYR A 186 1.41 9.50 -11.26
C TYR A 186 2.62 10.43 -11.17
N THR A 187 3.13 10.87 -12.32
CA THR A 187 4.21 11.84 -12.40
C THR A 187 3.66 13.19 -12.81
N SER A 188 4.23 14.27 -12.25
CA SER A 188 3.97 15.64 -12.72
C SER A 188 4.58 15.79 -14.11
N GLY A 189 3.77 15.62 -15.15
CA GLY A 189 4.21 15.86 -16.53
C GLY A 189 4.54 17.33 -16.75
N SER A 190 5.56 17.61 -17.57
CA SER A 190 5.90 18.97 -18.04
C SER A 190 4.79 19.61 -18.89
N THR A 191 3.73 18.88 -19.20
CA THR A 191 2.58 19.29 -20.02
C THR A 191 1.28 18.95 -19.29
N SER A 192 0.75 19.90 -18.56
CA SER A 192 -0.62 20.08 -18.03
C SER A 192 -1.36 18.92 -17.35
N ALA A 193 -1.14 17.66 -17.64
CA ALA A 193 -1.84 16.54 -16.99
C ALA A 193 -0.87 15.52 -16.38
N PRO A 194 -1.17 14.95 -15.19
CA PRO A 194 -0.38 13.87 -14.60
C PRO A 194 -0.37 12.65 -15.56
N LYS A 195 0.77 11.95 -15.62
CA LYS A 195 0.92 10.75 -16.44
C LYS A 195 0.96 9.51 -15.53
N ALA A 196 0.09 8.55 -15.81
CA ALA A 196 0.09 7.25 -15.17
C ALA A 196 1.27 6.41 -15.69
N VAL A 197 2.10 5.89 -14.77
CA VAL A 197 3.26 5.05 -15.08
C VAL A 197 3.07 3.71 -14.37
N PRO A 198 2.71 2.65 -15.11
CA PRO A 198 2.60 1.31 -14.53
C PRO A 198 3.99 0.71 -14.26
N LEU A 199 4.14 0.11 -13.10
CA LEU A 199 5.35 -0.58 -12.65
C LEU A 199 5.02 -2.05 -12.39
N ARG A 200 5.72 -2.95 -13.07
CA ARG A 200 5.47 -4.39 -12.96
C ARG A 200 6.07 -4.98 -11.70
N GLN A 201 5.46 -6.06 -11.19
CA GLN A 201 5.89 -6.78 -10.00
C GLN A 201 7.39 -7.12 -10.08
N PHE A 202 7.82 -7.84 -11.15
CA PHE A 202 9.23 -8.23 -11.28
C PHE A 202 10.17 -7.03 -11.31
N ALA A 203 9.76 -5.92 -11.95
CA ALA A 203 10.64 -4.76 -12.14
C ALA A 203 10.90 -4.01 -10.83
N ILE A 204 9.87 -3.81 -10.00
CA ILE A 204 10.05 -3.15 -8.69
C ILE A 204 10.85 -4.04 -7.72
N ILE A 205 10.69 -5.37 -7.82
CA ILE A 205 11.39 -6.33 -6.97
C ILE A 205 12.86 -6.43 -7.39
N GLU A 206 13.15 -6.54 -8.69
CA GLU A 206 14.52 -6.54 -9.21
C GLU A 206 15.26 -5.24 -8.86
N ASN A 207 14.59 -4.10 -9.07
CA ASN A 207 15.17 -2.81 -8.71
C ASN A 207 15.42 -2.70 -7.20
N GLY A 208 14.42 -3.06 -6.38
CA GLY A 208 14.55 -3.05 -4.92
C GLY A 208 15.65 -3.99 -4.43
N PHE A 209 15.70 -5.22 -4.95
CA PHE A 209 16.77 -6.16 -4.63
C PHE A 209 18.16 -5.57 -4.93
N ASN A 210 18.36 -5.01 -6.13
CA ASN A 210 19.63 -4.40 -6.51
C ASN A 210 20.00 -3.17 -5.65
N ILE A 211 19.00 -2.39 -5.20
CA ILE A 211 19.22 -1.29 -4.25
C ILE A 211 19.72 -1.85 -2.93
N GLY A 212 19.04 -2.86 -2.38
CA GLY A 212 19.41 -3.48 -1.10
C GLY A 212 20.80 -4.14 -1.14
N GLU A 213 21.16 -4.85 -2.22
CA GLU A 213 22.50 -5.40 -2.42
C GLU A 213 23.57 -4.31 -2.39
N ARG A 214 23.33 -3.16 -3.02
CA ARG A 214 24.28 -2.04 -3.03
C ARG A 214 24.41 -1.33 -1.69
N GLN A 215 23.34 -1.36 -0.88
CA GLN A 215 23.32 -0.86 0.49
C GLN A 215 23.92 -1.88 1.49
N GLY A 216 24.10 -3.13 1.06
CA GLY A 216 24.53 -4.22 1.91
C GLY A 216 23.46 -4.66 2.91
N LEU A 217 22.18 -4.52 2.56
CA LEU A 217 21.08 -4.87 3.45
C LEU A 217 21.09 -6.36 3.79
N THR A 218 20.77 -6.64 5.05
CA THR A 218 20.59 -7.97 5.61
C THR A 218 19.30 -8.03 6.43
N SER A 219 18.90 -9.20 6.87
CA SER A 219 17.74 -9.36 7.76
C SER A 219 17.90 -8.74 9.16
N GLN A 220 19.09 -8.24 9.49
CA GLN A 220 19.37 -7.55 10.76
C GLN A 220 19.19 -6.03 10.66
N ASP A 221 19.05 -5.51 9.43
CA ASP A 221 18.99 -4.09 9.21
C ASP A 221 17.59 -3.53 9.42
N ARG A 222 17.54 -2.24 9.76
CA ARG A 222 16.33 -1.45 9.91
C ARG A 222 16.43 -0.25 8.97
N VAL A 223 15.49 -0.13 8.05
CA VAL A 223 15.43 0.94 7.05
C VAL A 223 14.43 1.99 7.50
N LEU A 224 14.93 3.15 7.95
CA LEU A 224 14.08 4.29 8.31
C LEU A 224 13.54 4.95 7.04
N LEU A 225 12.23 5.00 6.89
CA LEU A 225 11.53 5.61 5.76
C LEU A 225 10.59 6.72 6.24
N ALA A 226 10.99 7.96 5.98
CA ALA A 226 10.17 9.15 6.21
C ALA A 226 9.53 9.68 4.90
N SER A 227 10.07 9.29 3.75
CA SER A 227 9.44 9.60 2.45
C SER A 227 8.12 8.85 2.31
N PRO A 228 7.10 9.50 1.71
CA PRO A 228 5.81 8.86 1.52
C PRO A 228 5.86 7.59 0.68
N LEU A 229 5.09 6.59 1.08
CA LEU A 229 4.91 5.33 0.33
C LEU A 229 4.20 5.56 -1.02
N PHE A 230 3.44 6.64 -1.17
CA PHE A 230 2.80 6.98 -2.44
C PHE A 230 3.76 7.51 -3.51
N TRP A 231 5.05 7.70 -3.20
CA TRP A 231 6.08 8.05 -4.16
C TRP A 231 6.98 6.89 -4.50
N ALA A 232 7.65 6.98 -5.67
CA ALA A 232 8.56 5.95 -6.17
C ALA A 232 9.65 5.59 -5.15
N PHE A 233 10.22 6.58 -4.44
CA PHE A 233 11.26 6.32 -3.44
C PHE A 233 10.76 5.41 -2.31
N GLY A 234 9.56 5.66 -1.77
CA GLY A 234 8.98 4.84 -0.70
C GLY A 234 8.45 3.50 -1.21
N GLY A 235 7.43 3.56 -2.07
CA GLY A 235 6.67 2.37 -2.47
C GLY A 235 7.37 1.46 -3.47
N ALA A 236 8.14 2.03 -4.43
CA ALA A 236 8.76 1.26 -5.49
C ALA A 236 10.26 0.96 -5.27
N ASN A 237 10.94 1.64 -4.33
CA ASN A 237 12.35 1.43 -4.06
C ASN A 237 12.60 0.91 -2.65
N ALA A 238 12.33 1.69 -1.60
CA ALA A 238 12.67 1.34 -0.22
C ALA A 238 11.90 0.11 0.28
N LEU A 239 10.59 0.03 0.01
CA LEU A 239 9.74 -1.09 0.43
C LEU A 239 10.23 -2.43 -0.15
N PRO A 240 10.36 -2.60 -1.49
CA PRO A 240 10.85 -3.87 -2.06
C PRO A 240 12.33 -4.13 -1.72
N ALA A 241 13.18 -3.12 -1.54
CA ALA A 241 14.57 -3.31 -1.09
C ALA A 241 14.62 -3.94 0.30
N THR A 242 13.82 -3.42 1.23
CA THR A 242 13.74 -3.91 2.60
C THR A 242 13.20 -5.35 2.65
N PHE A 243 12.08 -5.61 1.98
CA PHE A 243 11.41 -6.92 2.06
C PHE A 243 12.15 -8.03 1.30
N SER A 244 12.86 -7.72 0.21
CA SER A 244 13.68 -8.70 -0.50
C SER A 244 14.88 -9.20 0.32
N HIS A 245 15.32 -8.43 1.32
CA HIS A 245 16.42 -8.78 2.21
C HIS A 245 15.98 -9.28 3.59
N GLY A 246 14.65 -9.33 3.84
CA GLY A 246 14.10 -9.73 5.13
C GLY A 246 14.39 -8.73 6.26
N ALA A 247 14.71 -7.49 5.91
CA ALA A 247 14.99 -6.40 6.84
C ALA A 247 13.70 -5.79 7.42
N THR A 248 13.83 -4.93 8.42
CA THR A 248 12.69 -4.22 9.03
C THR A 248 12.50 -2.85 8.40
N LEU A 249 11.30 -2.54 7.94
CA LEU A 249 10.92 -1.19 7.53
C LEU A 249 10.45 -0.39 8.74
N VAL A 250 11.05 0.76 9.01
CA VAL A 250 10.64 1.68 10.08
C VAL A 250 9.99 2.90 9.44
N LEU A 251 8.66 3.00 9.53
CA LEU A 251 7.89 4.06 8.91
C LEU A 251 7.71 5.24 9.85
N MET A 252 8.04 6.43 9.35
CA MET A 252 7.58 7.68 9.93
C MET A 252 6.36 8.18 9.14
N GLU A 253 5.25 8.42 9.83
CA GLU A 253 4.03 8.91 9.19
C GLU A 253 4.23 10.33 8.64
N LYS A 254 4.92 11.18 9.41
CA LYS A 254 5.34 12.53 9.05
C LYS A 254 6.78 12.72 9.49
N PHE A 255 7.60 13.33 8.64
CA PHE A 255 8.98 13.62 9.01
C PHE A 255 9.03 14.61 10.19
N ASP A 256 9.74 14.20 11.23
CA ASP A 256 10.15 15.01 12.36
C ASP A 256 11.61 14.71 12.69
N ALA A 257 12.46 15.74 12.70
CA ALA A 257 13.90 15.55 12.84
C ALA A 257 14.30 15.00 14.22
N ALA A 258 13.63 15.45 15.30
CA ALA A 258 13.91 14.97 16.64
C ALA A 258 13.49 13.49 16.79
N LEU A 259 12.28 13.15 16.31
CA LEU A 259 11.80 11.78 16.30
C LEU A 259 12.68 10.88 15.42
N ALA A 260 13.18 11.36 14.27
CA ALA A 260 14.08 10.61 13.42
C ALA A 260 15.38 10.26 14.15
N LEU A 261 15.99 11.21 14.85
CA LEU A 261 17.22 10.98 15.62
C LEU A 261 16.99 9.96 16.74
N THR A 262 15.93 10.11 17.54
CA THR A 262 15.62 9.15 18.61
C THR A 262 15.26 7.77 18.07
N THR A 263 14.65 7.68 16.89
CA THR A 263 14.33 6.39 16.24
C THR A 263 15.59 5.70 15.72
N ILE A 264 16.60 6.45 15.25
CA ILE A 264 17.89 5.90 14.80
C ILE A 264 18.72 5.39 15.98
N GLU A 265 18.63 6.05 17.14
CA GLU A 265 19.35 5.66 18.36
C GLU A 265 18.76 4.41 19.04
N ALA A 266 17.48 4.09 18.80
CA ALA A 266 16.74 2.97 19.41
C ALA A 266 16.88 1.66 18.61
#